data_9af725e5b8e8a4f03cd79a8f4cff2259
#
_entry.id   9af725e5b8e8a4f03cd79a8f4cff2259
#
_cell.length_a   1.000
_cell.length_b   1.000
_cell.length_c   1.000
_cell.angle_alpha   90.00
_cell.angle_beta   90.00
_cell.angle_gamma   90.00
#
_symmetry.space_group_name_H-M   'P 1'
#
loop_
_entity.id
_entity.type
_entity.pdbx_description
1 polymer ?
#
loop_
_entity_poly.entity_id
_entity_poly.type
_entity_poly.pdbx_seq_one_letter_code
_entity_poly.pdbx_strand_id
1 'polypeptide(L)'
;MLTALLMILVADVLIFVHEIGHFVAARSLGMPVTSFSVGFGPALLKRSWRGTEYRLALVPLGGYVRIEGMRGTDEEREKWPHGFAFQRRWRRLVVIGAGVGANALLALFLYSLVSITGDWSGPVDARVVEVDQSILPPTAGWSSVPSDRTITQVDARPVSDWSDLALTLLGSEEGFHTLEFDDGSSHRVWVPAAENAKIELLEALIPAAPEPVDNDLSEGVVAGTREVGRTARLIAQSGGLLASGAIGIRQLSGPIEIARVSERTLRMSWNQFLAFLAFLSLNLAILNALPIPVLDGGHFALLMFEGVAGRPLPDGLRRCSTVAGATVIMFFMTFALLNDLLRLFGR
;
A
#
# COMPACT_ATOMS: atom_id res chain seq x y z
N MET A 1 23.60 -6.14 3.94
CA MET A 1 23.62 -6.66 2.55
C MET A 1 22.32 -7.39 2.20
N LEU A 2 21.85 -8.34 3.03
CA LEU A 2 20.57 -9.05 2.82
C LEU A 2 19.37 -8.10 2.75
N THR A 3 19.26 -7.14 3.67
CA THR A 3 18.20 -6.14 3.75
C THR A 3 18.04 -5.34 2.45
N ALA A 4 19.17 -4.87 1.88
CA ALA A 4 19.15 -4.12 0.62
C ALA A 4 18.74 -5.00 -0.57
N LEU A 5 19.19 -6.26 -0.60
CA LEU A 5 18.80 -7.22 -1.63
C LEU A 5 17.30 -7.53 -1.56
N LEU A 6 16.75 -7.73 -0.36
CA LEU A 6 15.33 -7.97 -0.15
C LEU A 6 14.48 -6.76 -0.57
N MET A 7 14.93 -5.55 -0.25
CA MET A 7 14.23 -4.32 -0.68
C MET A 7 14.11 -4.27 -2.21
N ILE A 8 15.22 -4.50 -2.91
CA ILE A 8 15.25 -4.48 -4.38
C ILE A 8 14.33 -5.57 -4.92
N LEU A 9 14.44 -6.79 -4.40
CA LEU A 9 13.62 -7.92 -4.85
C LEU A 9 12.11 -7.66 -4.64
N VAL A 10 11.73 -7.17 -3.47
CA VAL A 10 10.32 -6.84 -3.16
C VAL A 10 9.81 -5.76 -4.09
N ALA A 11 10.56 -4.66 -4.24
CA ALA A 11 10.17 -3.58 -5.15
C ALA A 11 10.04 -4.07 -6.59
N ASP A 12 11.00 -4.84 -7.08
CA ASP A 12 10.99 -5.36 -8.44
C ASP A 12 9.80 -6.31 -8.70
N VAL A 13 9.47 -7.20 -7.76
CA VAL A 13 8.31 -8.09 -7.89
C VAL A 13 7.01 -7.29 -7.98
N LEU A 14 6.83 -6.30 -7.12
CA LEU A 14 5.62 -5.48 -7.08
C LEU A 14 5.46 -4.65 -8.36
N ILE A 15 6.54 -4.01 -8.82
CA ILE A 15 6.52 -3.22 -10.05
C ILE A 15 6.38 -4.11 -11.28
N PHE A 16 7.05 -5.26 -11.30
CA PHE A 16 6.91 -6.23 -12.38
C PHE A 16 5.47 -6.69 -12.58
N VAL A 17 4.77 -7.03 -11.50
CA VAL A 17 3.35 -7.43 -11.56
C VAL A 17 2.47 -6.27 -12.05
N HIS A 18 2.75 -5.06 -11.59
CA HIS A 18 2.09 -3.84 -12.05
C HIS A 18 2.24 -3.66 -13.58
N GLU A 19 3.47 -3.73 -14.08
CA GLU A 19 3.78 -3.59 -15.51
C GLU A 19 3.20 -4.73 -16.35
N ILE A 20 3.15 -5.96 -15.81
CA ILE A 20 2.45 -7.08 -16.44
C ILE A 20 0.97 -6.76 -16.64
N GLY A 21 0.32 -6.13 -15.68
CA GLY A 21 -1.07 -5.69 -15.81
C GLY A 21 -1.28 -4.83 -17.06
N HIS A 22 -0.51 -3.77 -17.22
CA HIS A 22 -0.55 -2.90 -18.40
C HIS A 22 -0.23 -3.65 -19.70
N PHE A 23 0.81 -4.48 -19.67
CA PHE A 23 1.25 -5.26 -20.81
C PHE A 23 0.15 -6.19 -21.31
N VAL A 24 -0.43 -7.00 -20.43
CA VAL A 24 -1.48 -7.97 -20.77
C VAL A 24 -2.71 -7.25 -21.31
N ALA A 25 -3.15 -6.18 -20.63
CA ALA A 25 -4.31 -5.41 -21.06
C ALA A 25 -4.09 -4.76 -22.43
N ALA A 26 -2.94 -4.11 -22.66
CA ALA A 26 -2.63 -3.48 -23.95
C ALA A 26 -2.60 -4.52 -25.09
N ARG A 27 -1.94 -5.64 -24.87
CA ARG A 27 -1.82 -6.73 -25.87
C ARG A 27 -3.17 -7.38 -26.18
N SER A 28 -3.98 -7.68 -25.17
CA SER A 28 -5.31 -8.29 -25.33
C SER A 28 -6.29 -7.37 -26.05
N LEU A 29 -6.11 -6.05 -25.94
CA LEU A 29 -6.90 -5.04 -26.64
C LEU A 29 -6.32 -4.63 -28.00
N GLY A 30 -5.26 -5.31 -28.47
CA GLY A 30 -4.67 -5.12 -29.79
C GLY A 30 -3.81 -3.86 -29.93
N MET A 31 -3.36 -3.27 -28.82
CA MET A 31 -2.43 -2.13 -28.83
C MET A 31 -1.00 -2.59 -29.08
N PRO A 32 -0.20 -1.86 -29.89
CA PRO A 32 1.19 -2.20 -30.14
C PRO A 32 2.06 -1.93 -28.91
N VAL A 33 2.66 -2.98 -28.37
CA VAL A 33 3.64 -2.90 -27.28
C VAL A 33 5.02 -3.23 -27.84
N THR A 34 5.90 -2.26 -27.88
CA THR A 34 7.24 -2.41 -28.49
C THR A 34 8.32 -2.80 -27.50
N SER A 35 8.18 -2.45 -26.21
CA SER A 35 9.15 -2.83 -25.19
C SER A 35 8.49 -3.15 -23.86
N PHE A 36 9.00 -4.19 -23.21
CA PHE A 36 8.72 -4.57 -21.82
C PHE A 36 10.06 -4.71 -21.09
N SER A 37 10.33 -3.87 -20.12
CA SER A 37 11.59 -3.86 -19.41
C SER A 37 11.39 -4.07 -17.91
N VAL A 38 12.20 -4.98 -17.36
CA VAL A 38 12.45 -5.09 -15.92
C VAL A 38 13.75 -4.34 -15.64
N GLY A 39 13.69 -3.29 -14.83
CA GLY A 39 14.80 -2.40 -14.56
C GLY A 39 14.95 -1.26 -15.58
N PHE A 40 15.89 -0.36 -15.26
CA PHE A 40 16.26 0.79 -16.08
C PHE A 40 17.73 0.73 -16.53
N GLY A 41 18.06 1.52 -17.57
CA GLY A 41 19.41 1.67 -18.09
C GLY A 41 19.79 0.67 -19.17
N PRO A 42 21.09 0.34 -19.31
CA PRO A 42 21.57 -0.60 -20.33
C PRO A 42 20.98 -2.00 -20.13
N ALA A 43 20.55 -2.63 -21.23
CA ALA A 43 20.03 -3.97 -21.16
C ALA A 43 21.16 -4.99 -20.96
N LEU A 44 21.08 -5.80 -19.91
CA LEU A 44 21.93 -6.96 -19.66
C LEU A 44 21.54 -8.12 -20.57
N LEU A 45 20.22 -8.34 -20.72
CA LEU A 45 19.65 -9.34 -21.59
C LEU A 45 18.51 -8.69 -22.38
N LYS A 46 18.41 -9.04 -23.67
CA LYS A 46 17.29 -8.63 -24.51
C LYS A 46 16.89 -9.74 -25.46
N ARG A 47 15.59 -9.87 -25.65
CA ARG A 47 15.02 -10.82 -26.59
C ARG A 47 13.77 -10.22 -27.24
N SER A 48 13.68 -10.27 -28.56
CA SER A 48 12.48 -9.85 -29.27
C SER A 48 11.57 -11.04 -29.56
N TRP A 49 10.28 -10.91 -29.22
CA TRP A 49 9.28 -11.92 -29.48
C TRP A 49 7.92 -11.28 -29.79
N ARG A 50 7.30 -11.70 -30.88
CA ARG A 50 5.99 -11.19 -31.33
C ARG A 50 5.89 -9.65 -31.36
N GLY A 51 6.94 -8.98 -31.81
CA GLY A 51 6.98 -7.52 -31.97
C GLY A 51 7.27 -6.73 -30.68
N THR A 52 7.49 -7.42 -29.56
CA THR A 52 7.89 -6.79 -28.30
C THR A 52 9.33 -7.17 -27.97
N GLU A 53 10.17 -6.18 -27.62
CA GLU A 53 11.50 -6.38 -27.06
C GLU A 53 11.39 -6.52 -25.54
N TYR A 54 11.70 -7.69 -25.03
CA TYR A 54 11.79 -7.97 -23.58
C TYR A 54 13.21 -7.69 -23.13
N ARG A 55 13.35 -6.90 -22.06
CA ARG A 55 14.62 -6.41 -21.55
C ARG A 55 14.76 -6.68 -20.06
N LEU A 56 15.93 -7.16 -19.65
CA LEU A 56 16.40 -7.13 -18.27
C LEU A 56 17.51 -6.09 -18.21
N ALA A 57 17.32 -5.02 -17.47
CA ALA A 57 18.24 -3.90 -17.43
C ALA A 57 19.11 -3.94 -16.17
N LEU A 58 20.20 -3.15 -16.19
CA LEU A 58 21.27 -3.17 -15.17
C LEU A 58 20.79 -2.65 -13.80
N VAL A 59 19.91 -1.65 -13.77
CA VAL A 59 19.42 -1.04 -12.53
C VAL A 59 18.10 -1.67 -12.16
N PRO A 60 18.07 -2.61 -11.19
CA PRO A 60 16.87 -3.35 -10.81
C PRO A 60 16.02 -2.50 -9.84
N LEU A 61 15.53 -1.37 -10.28
CA LEU A 61 14.68 -0.46 -9.52
C LEU A 61 13.51 -0.05 -10.40
N GLY A 62 12.58 -0.99 -10.65
CA GLY A 62 11.39 -0.73 -11.41
C GLY A 62 11.33 -1.39 -12.79
N GLY A 63 10.47 -0.88 -13.65
CA GLY A 63 10.27 -1.38 -15.00
C GLY A 63 9.44 -0.42 -15.82
N TYR A 64 9.16 -0.79 -17.06
CA TYR A 64 8.22 -0.04 -17.90
C TYR A 64 7.67 -0.89 -19.04
N VAL A 65 6.46 -0.55 -19.44
CA VAL A 65 5.84 -1.02 -20.70
C VAL A 65 5.75 0.14 -21.67
N ARG A 66 6.29 -0.03 -22.88
CA ARG A 66 6.16 0.96 -23.92
C ARG A 66 5.01 0.59 -24.86
N ILE A 67 3.89 1.27 -24.68
CA ILE A 67 2.73 1.21 -25.57
C ILE A 67 2.87 2.35 -26.56
N GLU A 68 2.74 2.08 -27.85
CA GLU A 68 2.93 3.10 -28.89
C GLU A 68 1.67 3.94 -29.13
N GLY A 69 1.85 5.10 -29.73
CA GLY A 69 0.77 6.03 -30.02
C GLY A 69 0.24 6.78 -28.80
N MET A 70 1.07 7.02 -27.78
CA MET A 70 0.68 7.72 -26.56
C MET A 70 0.42 9.22 -26.75
N ARG A 71 1.17 9.87 -27.66
CA ARG A 71 1.09 11.32 -27.90
C ARG A 71 -0.11 11.72 -28.75
N GLY A 72 -0.62 10.82 -29.59
CA GLY A 72 -1.76 11.08 -30.44
C GLY A 72 -1.47 11.99 -31.63
N THR A 73 -0.21 12.12 -32.07
CA THR A 73 0.19 12.92 -33.23
C THR A 73 -0.19 12.22 -34.54
N ASP A 74 -0.29 12.98 -35.63
CA ASP A 74 -0.61 12.40 -36.95
C ASP A 74 0.48 11.46 -37.43
N GLU A 75 1.77 11.73 -37.13
CA GLU A 75 2.89 10.83 -37.42
C GLU A 75 2.75 9.48 -36.65
N GLU A 76 2.36 9.55 -35.39
CA GLU A 76 2.09 8.34 -34.59
C GLU A 76 0.86 7.58 -35.14
N ARG A 77 -0.16 8.29 -35.63
CA ARG A 77 -1.37 7.67 -36.24
C ARG A 77 -1.01 6.92 -37.50
N GLU A 78 -0.17 7.48 -38.36
CA GLU A 78 0.30 6.84 -39.58
C GLU A 78 1.11 5.58 -39.26
N LYS A 79 2.04 5.67 -38.33
CA LYS A 79 2.91 4.56 -37.91
C LYS A 79 2.20 3.50 -37.06
N TRP A 80 1.30 3.95 -36.18
CA TRP A 80 0.61 3.10 -35.20
C TRP A 80 -0.89 3.37 -35.19
N PRO A 81 -1.66 2.96 -36.21
CA PRO A 81 -3.08 3.28 -36.33
C PRO A 81 -3.92 2.68 -35.18
N HIS A 82 -3.41 1.63 -34.51
CA HIS A 82 -4.01 1.01 -33.33
C HIS A 82 -3.33 1.45 -32.03
N GLY A 83 -2.52 2.51 -32.05
CA GLY A 83 -1.85 3.07 -30.88
C GLY A 83 -2.81 3.54 -29.79
N PHE A 84 -2.29 3.73 -28.58
CA PHE A 84 -3.06 4.01 -27.37
C PHE A 84 -4.04 5.18 -27.55
N ALA A 85 -3.59 6.36 -28.00
CA ALA A 85 -4.42 7.55 -28.13
C ALA A 85 -5.56 7.39 -29.15
N PHE A 86 -5.42 6.46 -30.12
CA PHE A 86 -6.40 6.23 -31.18
C PHE A 86 -7.45 5.16 -30.82
N GLN A 87 -7.32 4.55 -29.61
CA GLN A 87 -8.28 3.58 -29.12
C GLN A 87 -9.49 4.28 -28.49
N ARG A 88 -10.61 3.52 -28.43
CA ARG A 88 -11.81 3.95 -27.69
C ARG A 88 -11.45 4.22 -26.23
N ARG A 89 -12.04 5.24 -25.61
CA ARG A 89 -11.73 5.65 -24.22
C ARG A 89 -11.76 4.51 -23.21
N TRP A 90 -12.78 3.65 -23.26
CA TRP A 90 -12.89 2.51 -22.34
C TRP A 90 -11.68 1.56 -22.41
N ARG A 91 -11.13 1.31 -23.63
CA ARG A 91 -9.93 0.48 -23.79
C ARG A 91 -8.71 1.13 -23.14
N ARG A 92 -8.57 2.44 -23.30
CA ARG A 92 -7.50 3.22 -22.64
C ARG A 92 -7.63 3.17 -21.13
N LEU A 93 -8.85 3.33 -20.57
CA LEU A 93 -9.13 3.23 -19.13
C LEU A 93 -8.80 1.82 -18.60
N VAL A 94 -9.16 0.77 -19.33
CA VAL A 94 -8.81 -0.61 -18.95
C VAL A 94 -7.30 -0.81 -18.88
N VAL A 95 -6.55 -0.30 -19.87
CA VAL A 95 -5.09 -0.43 -19.87
C VAL A 95 -4.47 0.36 -18.71
N ILE A 96 -4.91 1.59 -18.46
CA ILE A 96 -4.42 2.40 -17.33
C ILE A 96 -4.74 1.73 -15.98
N GLY A 97 -5.96 1.24 -15.80
CA GLY A 97 -6.36 0.59 -14.54
C GLY A 97 -5.79 -0.82 -14.33
N ALA A 98 -5.21 -1.42 -15.38
CA ALA A 98 -4.76 -2.81 -15.32
C ALA A 98 -3.54 -3.03 -14.41
N GLY A 99 -2.64 -2.05 -14.31
CA GLY A 99 -1.52 -2.10 -13.36
C GLY A 99 -1.99 -2.11 -11.91
N VAL A 100 -2.91 -1.19 -11.59
CA VAL A 100 -3.58 -1.14 -10.27
C VAL A 100 -4.31 -2.45 -9.98
N GLY A 101 -5.08 -2.96 -10.96
CA GLY A 101 -5.79 -4.22 -10.85
C GLY A 101 -4.88 -5.42 -10.62
N ALA A 102 -3.73 -5.48 -11.30
CA ALA A 102 -2.77 -6.56 -11.16
C ALA A 102 -2.18 -6.61 -9.73
N ASN A 103 -1.84 -5.47 -9.15
CA ASN A 103 -1.35 -5.41 -7.78
C ASN A 103 -2.44 -5.74 -6.74
N ALA A 104 -3.68 -5.32 -6.97
CA ALA A 104 -4.80 -5.71 -6.11
C ALA A 104 -5.05 -7.23 -6.17
N LEU A 105 -4.97 -7.82 -7.36
CA LEU A 105 -5.07 -9.28 -7.56
C LEU A 105 -3.90 -10.03 -6.92
N LEU A 106 -2.67 -9.51 -6.99
CA LEU A 106 -1.53 -10.09 -6.30
C LEU A 106 -1.75 -10.08 -4.77
N ALA A 107 -2.22 -8.95 -4.22
CA ALA A 107 -2.53 -8.87 -2.80
C ALA A 107 -3.60 -9.88 -2.38
N LEU A 108 -4.68 -10.00 -3.16
CA LEU A 108 -5.73 -11.00 -2.92
C LEU A 108 -5.16 -12.43 -2.96
N PHE A 109 -4.38 -12.74 -3.99
CA PHE A 109 -3.74 -14.06 -4.14
C PHE A 109 -2.85 -14.39 -2.93
N LEU A 110 -1.98 -13.46 -2.53
CA LEU A 110 -1.06 -13.67 -1.41
C LEU A 110 -1.78 -13.81 -0.07
N TYR A 111 -2.77 -12.96 0.24
CA TYR A 111 -3.57 -13.10 1.46
C TYR A 111 -4.36 -14.40 1.48
N SER A 112 -4.94 -14.81 0.35
CA SER A 112 -5.62 -16.10 0.25
C SER A 112 -4.67 -17.28 0.47
N LEU A 113 -3.48 -17.22 -0.14
CA LEU A 113 -2.46 -18.25 0.01
C LEU A 113 -2.01 -18.39 1.46
N VAL A 114 -1.72 -17.27 2.12
CA VAL A 114 -1.30 -17.25 3.53
C VAL A 114 -2.40 -17.77 4.44
N SER A 115 -3.65 -17.45 4.15
CA SER A 115 -4.81 -17.94 4.91
C SER A 115 -5.04 -19.46 4.76
N ILE A 116 -4.67 -20.06 3.62
CA ILE A 116 -4.77 -21.50 3.37
C ILE A 116 -3.63 -22.27 4.04
N THR A 117 -2.45 -21.67 4.13
CA THR A 117 -1.25 -22.34 4.67
C THR A 117 -1.20 -22.39 6.20
N GLY A 118 -2.19 -21.83 6.91
CA GLY A 118 -2.45 -22.05 8.33
C GLY A 118 -1.52 -21.33 9.34
N ASP A 119 -0.38 -20.81 8.89
CA ASP A 119 0.59 -20.12 9.78
C ASP A 119 0.25 -18.65 10.02
N TRP A 120 -0.82 -18.14 9.44
CA TRP A 120 -1.27 -16.77 9.58
C TRP A 120 -2.70 -16.71 10.07
N SER A 121 -2.87 -16.19 11.23
CA SER A 121 -4.09 -16.18 12.00
C SER A 121 -4.99 -14.98 11.74
N GLY A 122 -4.74 -14.24 10.65
CA GLY A 122 -5.55 -13.06 10.34
C GLY A 122 -5.22 -11.85 11.22
N PRO A 123 -6.15 -10.89 11.31
CA PRO A 123 -6.00 -9.75 12.19
C PRO A 123 -5.96 -10.20 13.65
N VAL A 124 -5.05 -9.59 14.41
CA VAL A 124 -5.03 -9.80 15.87
C VAL A 124 -6.25 -9.13 16.47
N ASP A 125 -7.00 -9.83 17.26
CA ASP A 125 -8.14 -9.28 18.00
C ASP A 125 -7.70 -8.07 18.83
N ALA A 126 -8.58 -7.10 19.05
CA ALA A 126 -8.35 -5.96 19.95
C ALA A 126 -8.38 -6.41 21.41
N ARG A 127 -7.68 -7.51 21.74
CA ARG A 127 -7.58 -8.12 23.05
C ARG A 127 -6.23 -7.82 23.66
N VAL A 128 -6.23 -7.12 24.77
CA VAL A 128 -5.03 -6.80 25.56
C VAL A 128 -4.80 -7.93 26.56
N VAL A 129 -3.67 -8.61 26.46
CA VAL A 129 -3.30 -9.68 27.40
C VAL A 129 -2.59 -9.09 28.61
N GLU A 130 -1.74 -8.12 28.39
CA GLU A 130 -0.92 -7.50 29.43
C GLU A 130 -0.70 -6.01 29.13
N VAL A 131 -0.64 -5.22 30.17
CA VAL A 131 -0.27 -3.79 30.11
C VAL A 131 1.05 -3.62 30.84
N ASP A 132 2.09 -3.19 30.13
CA ASP A 132 3.38 -2.89 30.76
C ASP A 132 3.29 -1.59 31.58
N GLN A 133 3.07 -1.75 32.87
CA GLN A 133 2.93 -0.64 33.79
C GLN A 133 4.24 0.11 34.09
N SER A 134 5.38 -0.39 33.63
CA SER A 134 6.65 0.33 33.75
C SER A 134 6.73 1.53 32.80
N ILE A 135 5.96 1.51 31.74
CA ILE A 135 5.91 2.55 30.71
C ILE A 135 4.81 3.56 31.02
N LEU A 136 3.66 3.09 31.57
CA LEU A 136 2.48 3.92 31.75
C LEU A 136 2.32 4.43 33.20
N PRO A 137 1.93 5.71 33.40
CA PRO A 137 1.67 6.22 34.74
C PRO A 137 0.43 5.53 35.34
N PRO A 138 0.46 5.17 36.64
CA PRO A 138 -0.66 4.50 37.31
C PRO A 138 -2.00 5.25 37.23
N THR A 139 -1.93 6.59 37.13
CA THR A 139 -3.09 7.48 37.02
C THR A 139 -3.79 7.44 35.67
N ALA A 140 -3.20 6.79 34.66
CA ALA A 140 -3.74 6.72 33.31
C ALA A 140 -4.93 5.74 33.16
N GLY A 141 -5.28 4.98 34.19
CA GLY A 141 -6.40 4.04 34.20
C GLY A 141 -6.15 2.72 33.47
N TRP A 142 -5.02 2.59 32.76
CA TRP A 142 -4.69 1.37 31.98
C TRP A 142 -4.44 0.14 32.86
N SER A 143 -4.07 0.34 34.11
CA SER A 143 -3.92 -0.74 35.11
C SER A 143 -5.24 -1.43 35.48
N SER A 144 -6.37 -0.77 35.19
CA SER A 144 -7.72 -1.33 35.45
C SER A 144 -8.32 -2.05 34.25
N VAL A 145 -7.63 -2.04 33.12
CA VAL A 145 -8.06 -2.74 31.90
C VAL A 145 -7.98 -4.24 32.15
N PRO A 146 -9.12 -4.98 31.98
CA PRO A 146 -9.13 -6.41 32.21
C PRO A 146 -8.24 -7.12 31.19
N SER A 147 -7.37 -8.00 31.67
CA SER A 147 -6.59 -8.88 30.81
C SER A 147 -7.48 -9.92 30.15
N ASP A 148 -7.12 -10.27 28.92
CA ASP A 148 -7.78 -11.32 28.13
C ASP A 148 -9.25 -11.04 27.76
N ARG A 149 -9.59 -9.75 27.62
CA ARG A 149 -10.90 -9.29 27.11
C ARG A 149 -10.70 -8.49 25.82
N THR A 150 -11.70 -8.64 24.92
CA THR A 150 -11.67 -7.95 23.62
C THR A 150 -12.30 -6.57 23.74
N ILE A 151 -11.58 -5.54 23.34
CA ILE A 151 -12.11 -4.18 23.23
C ILE A 151 -12.98 -4.12 21.98
N THR A 152 -14.26 -3.80 22.17
CA THR A 152 -15.26 -3.72 21.09
C THR A 152 -15.53 -2.29 20.62
N GLN A 153 -15.33 -1.30 21.52
CA GLN A 153 -15.53 0.12 21.19
C GLN A 153 -14.57 1.03 21.97
N VAL A 154 -14.25 2.18 21.37
CA VAL A 154 -13.58 3.31 22.00
C VAL A 154 -14.45 4.54 21.77
N ASP A 155 -14.99 5.14 22.84
CA ASP A 155 -15.91 6.28 22.81
C ASP A 155 -17.09 6.06 21.82
N ALA A 156 -17.74 4.89 21.93
CA ALA A 156 -18.84 4.46 21.05
C ALA A 156 -18.45 4.27 19.57
N ARG A 157 -17.17 4.32 19.22
CA ARG A 157 -16.66 3.94 17.89
C ARG A 157 -16.31 2.45 17.91
N PRO A 158 -16.91 1.64 17.03
CA PRO A 158 -16.60 0.22 17.00
C PRO A 158 -15.14 -0.01 16.59
N VAL A 159 -14.51 -0.97 17.27
CA VAL A 159 -13.15 -1.45 16.98
C VAL A 159 -13.25 -2.92 16.58
N SER A 160 -12.66 -3.27 15.44
CA SER A 160 -12.75 -4.62 14.88
C SER A 160 -11.53 -5.49 15.17
N ASP A 161 -10.37 -4.88 15.34
CA ASP A 161 -9.09 -5.58 15.54
C ASP A 161 -8.05 -4.65 16.17
N TRP A 162 -6.87 -5.21 16.47
CA TRP A 162 -5.74 -4.47 17.07
C TRP A 162 -5.31 -3.25 16.26
N SER A 163 -5.27 -3.37 14.94
CA SER A 163 -4.83 -2.27 14.07
C SER A 163 -5.83 -1.12 14.08
N ASP A 164 -7.13 -1.45 14.11
CA ASP A 164 -8.21 -0.46 14.22
C ASP A 164 -8.20 0.23 15.59
N LEU A 165 -7.94 -0.52 16.67
CA LEU A 165 -7.71 0.02 18.01
C LEU A 165 -6.53 1.01 18.00
N ALA A 166 -5.38 0.59 17.47
CA ALA A 166 -4.18 1.41 17.41
C ALA A 166 -4.42 2.72 16.65
N LEU A 167 -5.07 2.66 15.47
CA LEU A 167 -5.39 3.85 14.69
C LEU A 167 -6.40 4.76 15.42
N THR A 168 -7.37 4.17 16.13
CA THR A 168 -8.35 4.94 16.90
C THR A 168 -7.66 5.68 18.03
N LEU A 169 -6.76 5.04 18.78
CA LEU A 169 -5.99 5.67 19.87
C LEU A 169 -5.02 6.74 19.34
N LEU A 170 -4.34 6.49 18.22
CA LEU A 170 -3.47 7.49 17.57
C LEU A 170 -4.26 8.73 17.13
N GLY A 171 -5.47 8.54 16.62
CA GLY A 171 -6.34 9.63 16.18
C GLY A 171 -7.13 10.33 17.29
N SER A 172 -7.11 9.81 18.52
CA SER A 172 -7.86 10.39 19.65
C SER A 172 -7.23 11.71 20.14
N GLU A 173 -8.06 12.60 20.63
CA GLU A 173 -7.60 13.82 21.32
C GLU A 173 -7.02 13.46 22.70
N GLU A 174 -6.30 14.41 23.33
CA GLU A 174 -5.84 14.23 24.70
C GLU A 174 -7.03 14.17 25.67
N GLY A 175 -7.07 13.15 26.51
CA GLY A 175 -8.13 13.06 27.49
C GLY A 175 -8.45 11.64 27.94
N PHE A 176 -9.52 11.54 28.73
CA PHE A 176 -10.07 10.25 29.11
C PHE A 176 -11.02 9.73 28.05
N HIS A 177 -10.72 8.52 27.58
CA HIS A 177 -11.52 7.76 26.63
C HIS A 177 -12.14 6.54 27.30
N THR A 178 -13.32 6.16 26.86
CA THR A 178 -14.03 4.99 27.40
C THR A 178 -13.80 3.80 26.48
N LEU A 179 -13.23 2.74 27.02
CA LEU A 179 -13.12 1.44 26.34
C LEU A 179 -14.31 0.58 26.77
N GLU A 180 -15.01 -0.01 25.80
CA GLU A 180 -16.05 -1.00 26.05
C GLU A 180 -15.54 -2.39 25.64
N PHE A 181 -15.88 -3.40 26.42
CA PHE A 181 -15.42 -4.78 26.25
C PHE A 181 -16.54 -5.71 25.86
N ASP A 182 -16.16 -6.91 25.40
CA ASP A 182 -17.07 -7.98 24.97
C ASP A 182 -18.02 -8.48 26.06
N ASP A 183 -17.70 -8.29 27.33
CA ASP A 183 -18.53 -8.63 28.49
C ASP A 183 -19.49 -7.50 28.93
N GLY A 184 -19.48 -6.37 28.21
CA GLY A 184 -20.27 -5.19 28.52
C GLY A 184 -19.67 -4.29 29.62
N SER A 185 -18.49 -4.62 30.12
CA SER A 185 -17.76 -3.73 31.04
C SER A 185 -17.19 -2.51 30.33
N SER A 186 -16.98 -1.42 31.03
CA SER A 186 -16.37 -0.21 30.51
C SER A 186 -15.30 0.35 31.45
N HIS A 187 -14.18 0.79 30.88
CA HIS A 187 -13.05 1.34 31.61
C HIS A 187 -12.62 2.68 31.00
N ARG A 188 -12.31 3.63 31.85
CA ARG A 188 -11.80 4.95 31.42
C ARG A 188 -10.28 4.97 31.48
N VAL A 189 -9.66 5.29 30.35
CA VAL A 189 -8.21 5.32 30.17
C VAL A 189 -7.78 6.69 29.64
N TRP A 190 -6.62 7.16 30.06
CA TRP A 190 -6.05 8.40 29.58
C TRP A 190 -5.23 8.16 28.31
N VAL A 191 -5.50 8.95 27.28
CA VAL A 191 -4.71 9.01 26.04
C VAL A 191 -3.95 10.34 26.01
N PRO A 192 -2.61 10.34 25.85
CA PRO A 192 -1.81 11.56 25.85
C PRO A 192 -1.96 12.35 24.53
N ALA A 193 -1.63 13.68 24.57
CA ALA A 193 -1.63 14.53 23.37
C ALA A 193 -0.44 14.21 22.47
N ALA A 194 0.73 14.02 23.08
CA ALA A 194 1.97 13.87 22.34
C ALA A 194 2.00 12.54 21.55
N GLU A 195 2.29 12.63 20.28
CA GLU A 195 2.34 11.49 19.37
C GLU A 195 3.33 10.40 19.86
N ASN A 196 4.51 10.79 20.32
CA ASN A 196 5.47 9.85 20.87
C ASN A 196 4.91 9.10 22.09
N ALA A 197 4.18 9.80 22.97
CA ALA A 197 3.56 9.18 24.13
C ALA A 197 2.40 8.24 23.77
N LYS A 198 1.70 8.48 22.65
CA LYS A 198 0.72 7.53 22.11
C LYS A 198 1.37 6.27 21.57
N ILE A 199 2.55 6.39 20.96
CA ILE A 199 3.32 5.23 20.49
C ILE A 199 3.81 4.42 21.69
N GLU A 200 4.38 5.07 22.71
CA GLU A 200 4.79 4.42 23.96
C GLU A 200 3.60 3.71 24.64
N LEU A 201 2.41 4.33 24.60
CA LEU A 201 1.17 3.71 25.07
C LEU A 201 0.86 2.43 24.29
N LEU A 202 0.94 2.46 22.96
CA LEU A 202 0.68 1.26 22.14
C LEU A 202 1.74 0.18 22.32
N GLU A 203 3.01 0.56 22.56
CA GLU A 203 4.09 -0.38 22.87
C GLU A 203 3.90 -1.04 24.25
N ALA A 204 3.28 -0.34 25.19
CA ALA A 204 2.96 -0.86 26.52
C ALA A 204 1.78 -1.85 26.52
N LEU A 205 0.93 -1.82 25.48
CA LEU A 205 -0.21 -2.74 25.34
C LEU A 205 0.24 -3.99 24.59
N ILE A 206 0.22 -5.14 25.25
CA ILE A 206 0.59 -6.43 24.65
C ILE A 206 -0.68 -7.10 24.11
N PRO A 207 -0.81 -7.24 22.77
CA PRO A 207 -1.96 -7.90 22.18
C PRO A 207 -1.93 -9.42 22.42
N ALA A 208 -3.08 -10.06 22.35
CA ALA A 208 -3.16 -11.51 22.31
C ALA A 208 -2.39 -12.06 21.10
N ALA A 209 -1.73 -13.21 21.30
CA ALA A 209 -1.18 -13.94 20.18
C ALA A 209 -2.32 -14.36 19.24
N PRO A 210 -2.13 -14.19 17.93
CA PRO A 210 -3.15 -14.61 17.00
C PRO A 210 -3.31 -16.15 17.01
N GLU A 211 -4.54 -16.66 16.85
CA GLU A 211 -4.81 -18.09 16.78
C GLU A 211 -4.64 -18.59 15.34
N PRO A 212 -3.90 -19.69 15.12
CA PRO A 212 -3.80 -20.30 13.80
C PRO A 212 -5.17 -20.72 13.30
N VAL A 213 -5.53 -20.36 12.07
CA VAL A 213 -6.78 -20.77 11.42
C VAL A 213 -6.43 -21.68 10.26
N ASP A 214 -6.95 -22.90 10.26
CA ASP A 214 -6.80 -23.85 9.16
C ASP A 214 -8.01 -23.69 8.24
N ASN A 215 -7.80 -23.07 7.09
CA ASN A 215 -8.84 -22.80 6.11
C ASN A 215 -8.71 -23.74 4.91
N ASP A 216 -9.82 -24.21 4.38
CA ASP A 216 -9.83 -24.82 3.06
C ASP A 216 -9.64 -23.77 1.96
N LEU A 217 -9.57 -24.19 0.68
CA LEU A 217 -9.35 -23.30 -0.46
C LEU A 217 -10.43 -22.21 -0.57
N SER A 218 -11.71 -22.56 -0.31
CA SER A 218 -12.82 -21.63 -0.44
C SER A 218 -12.84 -20.63 0.71
N GLU A 219 -12.62 -21.10 1.91
CA GLU A 219 -12.51 -20.28 3.12
C GLU A 219 -11.30 -19.34 3.05
N GLY A 220 -10.16 -19.83 2.54
CA GLY A 220 -8.96 -19.03 2.35
C GLY A 220 -9.15 -17.88 1.35
N VAL A 221 -9.88 -18.10 0.25
CA VAL A 221 -10.21 -17.02 -0.71
C VAL A 221 -11.14 -15.98 -0.07
N VAL A 222 -12.14 -16.43 0.71
CA VAL A 222 -13.04 -15.53 1.43
C VAL A 222 -12.28 -14.74 2.50
N ALA A 223 -11.39 -15.38 3.25
CA ALA A 223 -10.53 -14.73 4.24
C ALA A 223 -9.58 -13.72 3.58
N GLY A 224 -8.93 -14.08 2.48
CA GLY A 224 -8.08 -13.18 1.69
C GLY A 224 -8.84 -11.96 1.16
N THR A 225 -10.07 -12.15 0.68
CA THR A 225 -10.93 -11.04 0.22
C THR A 225 -11.29 -10.10 1.37
N ARG A 226 -11.63 -10.67 2.54
CA ARG A 226 -11.92 -9.89 3.75
C ARG A 226 -10.70 -9.10 4.20
N GLU A 227 -9.52 -9.71 4.12
CA GLU A 227 -8.26 -9.09 4.51
C GLU A 227 -7.86 -7.94 3.56
N VAL A 228 -8.04 -8.09 2.25
CA VAL A 228 -7.87 -6.99 1.27
C VAL A 228 -8.78 -5.81 1.64
N GLY A 229 -10.05 -6.09 1.93
CA GLY A 229 -11.01 -5.04 2.32
C GLY A 229 -10.64 -4.34 3.63
N ARG A 230 -10.18 -5.11 4.63
CA ARG A 230 -9.70 -4.60 5.91
C ARG A 230 -8.47 -3.71 5.72
N THR A 231 -7.44 -4.23 5.06
CA THR A 231 -6.19 -3.51 4.80
C THR A 231 -6.42 -2.24 3.99
N ALA A 232 -7.29 -2.28 2.97
CA ALA A 232 -7.66 -1.07 2.22
C ALA A 232 -8.30 0.00 3.11
N ARG A 233 -9.18 -0.40 4.05
CA ARG A 233 -9.78 0.50 5.02
C ARG A 233 -8.74 1.10 5.95
N LEU A 234 -7.81 0.31 6.49
CA LEU A 234 -6.73 0.78 7.35
C LEU A 234 -5.82 1.78 6.63
N ILE A 235 -5.46 1.52 5.38
CA ILE A 235 -4.67 2.46 4.56
C ILE A 235 -5.43 3.78 4.38
N ALA A 236 -6.73 3.73 4.09
CA ALA A 236 -7.55 4.93 3.94
C ALA A 236 -7.69 5.72 5.25
N GLN A 237 -7.89 5.04 6.39
CA GLN A 237 -7.93 5.66 7.72
C GLN A 237 -6.60 6.32 8.08
N SER A 238 -5.47 5.62 7.88
CA SER A 238 -4.12 6.16 8.10
C SER A 238 -3.86 7.40 7.25
N GLY A 239 -4.28 7.36 5.97
CA GLY A 239 -4.22 8.53 5.08
C GLY A 239 -5.07 9.70 5.58
N GLY A 240 -6.25 9.43 6.13
CA GLY A 240 -7.12 10.42 6.77
C GLY A 240 -6.49 11.07 8.01
N LEU A 241 -5.89 10.27 8.88
CA LEU A 241 -5.18 10.74 10.07
C LEU A 241 -3.95 11.58 9.71
N LEU A 242 -3.23 11.20 8.66
CA LEU A 242 -2.12 11.99 8.13
C LEU A 242 -2.60 13.33 7.55
N ALA A 243 -3.68 13.31 6.78
CA ALA A 243 -4.25 14.52 6.17
C ALA A 243 -4.83 15.50 7.20
N SER A 244 -5.39 15.00 8.31
CA SER A 244 -5.87 15.81 9.43
C SER A 244 -4.77 16.33 10.34
N GLY A 245 -3.53 15.84 10.20
CA GLY A 245 -2.42 16.16 11.07
C GLY A 245 -2.45 15.45 12.43
N ALA A 246 -3.37 14.50 12.64
CA ALA A 246 -3.41 13.68 13.85
C ALA A 246 -2.20 12.75 13.96
N ILE A 247 -1.60 12.37 12.83
CA ILE A 247 -0.33 11.67 12.74
C ILE A 247 0.65 12.56 11.98
N GLY A 248 1.84 12.74 12.55
CA GLY A 248 2.89 13.57 11.94
C GLY A 248 3.52 12.91 10.72
N ILE A 249 3.89 13.72 9.72
CA ILE A 249 4.58 13.25 8.52
C ILE A 249 5.93 12.55 8.82
N ARG A 250 6.49 12.77 10.01
CA ARG A 250 7.72 12.11 10.46
C ARG A 250 7.54 10.60 10.69
N GLN A 251 6.31 10.11 10.76
CA GLN A 251 6.02 8.67 10.88
C GLN A 251 5.97 7.95 9.54
N LEU A 252 6.00 8.68 8.43
CA LEU A 252 6.12 8.05 7.12
C LEU A 252 7.42 7.24 7.04
N SER A 253 7.23 5.95 6.84
CA SER A 253 8.34 5.02 6.63
C SER A 253 8.88 5.17 5.21
N GLY A 254 10.19 5.24 5.11
CA GLY A 254 10.87 5.27 3.83
C GLY A 254 11.34 3.89 3.36
N PRO A 255 12.10 3.83 2.26
CA PRO A 255 12.57 2.58 1.69
C PRO A 255 13.43 1.73 2.63
N ILE A 256 14.19 2.36 3.53
CA ILE A 256 15.06 1.66 4.47
C ILE A 256 14.24 0.92 5.52
N GLU A 257 13.16 1.53 6.01
CA GLU A 257 12.28 0.89 6.98
C GLU A 257 11.48 -0.26 6.34
N ILE A 258 11.00 -0.09 5.09
CA ILE A 258 10.38 -1.17 4.32
C ILE A 258 11.34 -2.38 4.22
N ALA A 259 12.62 -2.13 3.95
CA ALA A 259 13.64 -3.17 3.89
C ALA A 259 13.83 -3.91 5.22
N ARG A 260 13.84 -3.16 6.34
CA ARG A 260 13.96 -3.73 7.69
C ARG A 260 12.76 -4.59 8.06
N VAL A 261 11.55 -4.09 7.78
CA VAL A 261 10.32 -4.85 8.04
C VAL A 261 10.27 -6.11 7.16
N SER A 262 10.68 -6.02 5.90
CA SER A 262 10.80 -7.19 5.00
C SER A 262 11.73 -8.25 5.58
N GLU A 263 12.91 -7.84 6.09
CA GLU A 263 13.85 -8.78 6.71
C GLU A 263 13.29 -9.36 8.02
N ARG A 264 12.66 -8.53 8.86
CA ARG A 264 12.06 -8.98 10.11
C ARG A 264 10.95 -10.01 9.86
N THR A 265 10.01 -9.73 8.97
CA THR A 265 8.90 -10.64 8.66
C THR A 265 9.40 -11.95 8.06
N LEU A 266 10.42 -11.92 7.19
CA LEU A 266 11.05 -13.13 6.63
C LEU A 266 11.74 -13.98 7.71
N ARG A 267 12.37 -13.34 8.72
CA ARG A 267 12.97 -14.05 9.86
C ARG A 267 11.93 -14.65 10.81
N MET A 268 10.74 -14.07 10.88
CA MET A 268 9.64 -14.60 11.71
C MET A 268 9.01 -15.82 11.05
N SER A 269 8.47 -15.68 9.85
CA SER A 269 7.98 -16.78 9.03
C SER A 269 7.84 -16.36 7.57
N TRP A 270 7.82 -17.38 6.68
CA TRP A 270 7.56 -17.15 5.25
C TRP A 270 6.16 -16.55 5.02
N ASN A 271 5.16 -17.00 5.78
CA ASN A 271 3.79 -16.50 5.66
C ASN A 271 3.64 -15.04 6.10
N GLN A 272 4.34 -14.61 7.14
CA GLN A 272 4.38 -13.21 7.52
C GLN A 272 5.04 -12.33 6.46
N PHE A 273 6.09 -12.83 5.82
CA PHE A 273 6.71 -12.13 4.70
C PHE A 273 5.76 -12.01 3.50
N LEU A 274 5.02 -13.07 3.15
CA LEU A 274 4.01 -13.04 2.08
C LEU A 274 2.84 -12.10 2.41
N ALA A 275 2.38 -12.08 3.67
CA ALA A 275 1.34 -11.14 4.13
C ALA A 275 1.84 -9.69 4.04
N PHE A 276 3.09 -9.42 4.40
CA PHE A 276 3.70 -8.11 4.24
C PHE A 276 3.84 -7.72 2.76
N LEU A 277 4.21 -8.66 1.89
CA LEU A 277 4.25 -8.44 0.44
C LEU A 277 2.85 -8.13 -0.13
N ALA A 278 1.82 -8.82 0.37
CA ALA A 278 0.42 -8.52 0.02
C ALA A 278 0.01 -7.10 0.45
N PHE A 279 0.37 -6.71 1.67
CA PHE A 279 0.16 -5.34 2.18
C PHE A 279 0.82 -4.29 1.28
N LEU A 280 2.08 -4.49 0.93
CA LEU A 280 2.81 -3.57 0.04
C LEU A 280 2.20 -3.51 -1.37
N SER A 281 1.77 -4.66 -1.91
CA SER A 281 1.11 -4.73 -3.21
C SER A 281 -0.21 -3.95 -3.23
N LEU A 282 -1.02 -4.10 -2.19
CA LEU A 282 -2.27 -3.36 -2.05
C LEU A 282 -2.03 -1.87 -1.84
N ASN A 283 -1.02 -1.51 -1.05
CA ASN A 283 -0.63 -0.11 -0.83
C ASN A 283 -0.21 0.53 -2.15
N LEU A 284 0.63 -0.15 -2.95
CA LEU A 284 1.03 0.32 -4.28
C LEU A 284 -0.16 0.45 -5.23
N ALA A 285 -1.13 -0.48 -5.19
CA ALA A 285 -2.37 -0.38 -5.96
C ALA A 285 -3.17 0.86 -5.57
N ILE A 286 -3.37 1.10 -4.27
CA ILE A 286 -4.13 2.25 -3.77
C ILE A 286 -3.43 3.57 -4.10
N LEU A 287 -2.11 3.65 -3.88
CA LEU A 287 -1.34 4.86 -4.21
C LEU A 287 -1.41 5.17 -5.70
N ASN A 288 -1.25 4.15 -6.56
CA ASN A 288 -1.37 4.32 -8.01
C ASN A 288 -2.79 4.62 -8.48
N ALA A 289 -3.82 4.31 -7.69
CA ALA A 289 -5.20 4.70 -7.98
C ALA A 289 -5.53 6.16 -7.62
N LEU A 290 -4.67 6.83 -6.83
CA LEU A 290 -4.88 8.24 -6.46
C LEU A 290 -4.82 9.15 -7.69
N PRO A 291 -5.64 10.22 -7.75
CA PRO A 291 -5.67 11.14 -8.89
C PRO A 291 -4.46 12.10 -8.88
N ILE A 292 -3.26 11.57 -8.68
CA ILE A 292 -2.00 12.32 -8.70
C ILE A 292 -1.39 12.19 -10.11
N PRO A 293 -1.22 13.30 -10.84
CA PRO A 293 -0.57 13.27 -12.15
C PRO A 293 0.82 12.64 -12.04
N VAL A 294 1.19 11.77 -12.96
CA VAL A 294 2.34 10.84 -12.95
C VAL A 294 1.96 9.42 -12.56
N LEU A 295 1.02 9.22 -11.65
CA LEU A 295 0.47 7.90 -11.32
C LEU A 295 -0.65 7.52 -12.30
N ASP A 296 -0.98 6.25 -12.37
CA ASP A 296 -2.06 5.75 -13.24
C ASP A 296 -3.41 6.39 -12.94
N GLY A 297 -3.74 6.58 -11.65
CA GLY A 297 -4.95 7.24 -11.22
C GLY A 297 -5.05 8.69 -11.73
N GLY A 298 -3.93 9.40 -11.84
CA GLY A 298 -3.89 10.72 -12.46
C GLY A 298 -4.17 10.67 -13.96
N HIS A 299 -3.58 9.73 -14.69
CA HIS A 299 -3.87 9.52 -16.11
C HIS A 299 -5.33 9.07 -16.32
N PHE A 300 -5.84 8.21 -15.44
CA PHE A 300 -7.24 7.78 -15.45
C PHE A 300 -8.18 8.98 -15.24
N ALA A 301 -7.93 9.81 -14.23
CA ALA A 301 -8.73 10.99 -13.92
C ALA A 301 -8.71 12.02 -15.06
N LEU A 302 -7.53 12.27 -15.67
CA LEU A 302 -7.41 13.15 -16.82
C LEU A 302 -8.24 12.64 -18.01
N LEU A 303 -8.17 11.33 -18.30
CA LEU A 303 -8.93 10.72 -19.40
C LEU A 303 -10.44 10.74 -19.13
N MET A 304 -10.88 10.58 -17.89
CA MET A 304 -12.28 10.74 -17.50
C MET A 304 -12.74 12.18 -17.67
N PHE A 305 -11.94 13.15 -17.25
CA PHE A 305 -12.22 14.57 -17.43
C PHE A 305 -12.38 14.95 -18.92
N GLU A 306 -11.43 14.51 -19.77
CA GLU A 306 -11.52 14.68 -21.24
C GLU A 306 -12.80 14.04 -21.80
N GLY A 307 -13.27 12.95 -21.16
CA GLY A 307 -14.52 12.29 -21.48
C GLY A 307 -15.74 13.17 -21.25
N VAL A 308 -15.80 13.81 -20.10
CA VAL A 308 -16.90 14.71 -19.71
C VAL A 308 -16.83 16.04 -20.45
N ALA A 309 -15.61 16.62 -20.58
CA ALA A 309 -15.39 17.90 -21.27
C ALA A 309 -15.59 17.83 -22.78
N GLY A 310 -15.62 16.62 -23.39
CA GLY A 310 -15.77 16.40 -24.82
C GLY A 310 -14.58 16.85 -25.68
N ARG A 311 -13.50 17.34 -25.06
CA ARG A 311 -12.30 17.85 -25.74
C ARG A 311 -11.03 17.40 -24.99
N PRO A 312 -9.91 17.22 -25.69
CA PRO A 312 -8.63 16.94 -25.05
C PRO A 312 -8.16 18.15 -24.21
N LEU A 313 -7.43 17.86 -23.15
CA LEU A 313 -6.77 18.89 -22.34
C LEU A 313 -5.64 19.54 -23.13
N PRO A 314 -5.44 20.86 -23.01
CA PRO A 314 -4.31 21.55 -23.58
C PRO A 314 -2.97 20.92 -23.11
N ASP A 315 -2.01 20.78 -24.03
CA ASP A 315 -0.71 20.17 -23.73
C ASP A 315 0.05 20.87 -22.60
N GLY A 316 -0.06 22.19 -22.53
CA GLY A 316 0.52 22.99 -21.44
C GLY A 316 -0.01 22.59 -20.07
N LEU A 317 -1.33 22.41 -19.94
CA LEU A 317 -1.96 22.01 -18.68
C LEU A 317 -1.57 20.57 -18.31
N ARG A 318 -1.54 19.66 -19.29
CA ARG A 318 -1.10 18.27 -19.08
C ARG A 318 0.33 18.20 -18.60
N ARG A 319 1.25 18.98 -19.24
CA ARG A 319 2.65 19.06 -18.81
C ARG A 319 2.79 19.67 -17.43
N CYS A 320 2.10 20.78 -17.14
CA CYS A 320 2.13 21.42 -15.84
C CYS A 320 1.66 20.48 -14.72
N SER A 321 0.54 19.76 -14.92
CA SER A 321 0.02 18.78 -13.95
C SER A 321 1.02 17.65 -13.72
N THR A 322 1.64 17.11 -14.78
CA THR A 322 2.67 16.06 -14.66
C THR A 322 3.88 16.54 -13.87
N VAL A 323 4.40 17.74 -14.16
CA VAL A 323 5.53 18.30 -13.39
C VAL A 323 5.17 18.53 -11.94
N ALA A 324 3.98 19.08 -11.66
CA ALA A 324 3.50 19.27 -10.30
C ALA A 324 3.38 17.94 -9.53
N GLY A 325 2.79 16.91 -10.14
CA GLY A 325 2.69 15.58 -9.54
C GLY A 325 4.05 14.95 -9.27
N ALA A 326 4.99 15.04 -10.23
CA ALA A 326 6.36 14.56 -10.06
C ALA A 326 7.07 15.28 -8.90
N THR A 327 6.90 16.60 -8.79
CA THR A 327 7.48 17.40 -7.70
C THR A 327 6.96 16.96 -6.33
N VAL A 328 5.66 16.73 -6.22
CA VAL A 328 5.03 16.25 -4.96
C VAL A 328 5.58 14.87 -4.58
N ILE A 329 5.65 13.93 -5.52
CA ILE A 329 6.19 12.59 -5.25
C ILE A 329 7.67 12.67 -4.84
N MET A 330 8.48 13.44 -5.56
CA MET A 330 9.91 13.63 -5.24
C MET A 330 10.09 14.25 -3.84
N PHE A 331 9.26 15.22 -3.48
CA PHE A 331 9.27 15.82 -2.14
C PHE A 331 9.01 14.76 -1.05
N PHE A 332 7.93 13.96 -1.19
CA PHE A 332 7.61 12.92 -0.21
C PHE A 332 8.68 11.83 -0.14
N MET A 333 9.21 11.39 -1.28
CA MET A 333 10.30 10.40 -1.31
C MET A 333 11.57 10.91 -0.64
N THR A 334 11.98 12.15 -0.94
CA THR A 334 13.15 12.77 -0.31
C THR A 334 12.93 12.93 1.19
N PHE A 335 11.74 13.37 1.59
CA PHE A 335 11.38 13.52 3.00
C PHE A 335 11.41 12.17 3.73
N ALA A 336 10.80 11.12 3.19
CA ALA A 336 10.79 9.79 3.78
C ALA A 336 12.22 9.22 3.92
N LEU A 337 13.06 9.40 2.88
CA LEU A 337 14.47 8.96 2.93
C LEU A 337 15.26 9.72 3.99
N LEU A 338 15.10 11.04 4.09
CA LEU A 338 15.72 11.85 5.14
C LEU A 338 15.28 11.41 6.53
N ASN A 339 13.99 11.12 6.70
CA ASN A 339 13.44 10.63 7.96
C ASN A 339 14.03 9.28 8.36
N ASP A 340 14.16 8.34 7.41
CA ASP A 340 14.83 7.06 7.64
C ASP A 340 16.31 7.25 8.04
N LEU A 341 17.04 8.15 7.38
CA LEU A 341 18.42 8.46 7.71
C LEU A 341 18.55 9.08 9.10
N LEU A 342 17.67 10.03 9.45
CA LEU A 342 17.67 10.62 10.79
C LEU A 342 17.41 9.58 11.87
N ARG A 343 16.50 8.63 11.65
CA ARG A 343 16.27 7.50 12.58
C ARG A 343 17.49 6.58 12.69
N LEU A 344 18.30 6.45 11.63
CA LEU A 344 19.54 5.67 11.66
C LEU A 344 20.65 6.33 12.49
N PHE A 345 20.79 7.65 12.40
CA PHE A 345 21.87 8.43 13.02
C PHE A 345 21.46 9.14 14.29
N GLY A 346 20.17 9.24 14.59
CA GLY A 346 19.61 9.96 15.74
C GLY A 346 19.47 9.12 17.02
N ARG A 347 20.24 8.02 17.14
CA ARG A 347 20.36 7.24 18.36
C ARG A 347 21.56 7.70 19.17
#